data_ee3885a0ac8f1502a81d1588f7c01679
#
_entry.id   ee3885a0ac8f1502a81d1588f7c01679
#
_cell.length_a   1.000
_cell.length_b   1.000
_cell.length_c   1.000
_cell.angle_alpha   90.00
_cell.angle_beta   90.00
_cell.angle_gamma   90.00
#
_symmetry.space_group_name_H-M   'P 1'
#
loop_
_entity.id
_entity.type
_entity.pdbx_description
1 polymer ?
#
loop_
_entity_poly.entity_id
_entity_poly.type
_entity_poly.pdbx_seq_one_letter_code
_entity_poly.pdbx_strand_id
1 'polypeptide(L)'
;MMSQEIVIGGGKRTPFGDFGKSLRDTPLSQLATHAANAALMDAKVEPNDVDHLVWGNVLPVDPDGFYTGRVAALNLGMPEESCALQV
;
A
#
# COMPACT_ATOMS: atom_id res chain seq x y z
N MET A 1 -18.85 19.63 21.45
CA MET A 1 -18.41 18.54 20.57
C MET A 1 -17.16 18.94 19.79
N MET A 2 -16.16 18.09 19.79
CA MET A 2 -14.95 18.39 19.04
C MET A 2 -15.12 17.99 17.59
N SER A 3 -14.81 18.89 16.68
CA SER A 3 -14.76 18.54 15.27
C SER A 3 -13.45 17.83 14.98
N GLN A 4 -13.50 16.86 14.10
CA GLN A 4 -12.34 16.11 13.68
C GLN A 4 -11.95 16.58 12.28
N GLU A 5 -10.69 16.95 12.13
CA GLU A 5 -10.16 17.40 10.85
C GLU A 5 -9.61 16.20 10.08
N ILE A 6 -10.01 16.06 8.83
CA ILE A 6 -9.54 14.99 7.95
C ILE A 6 -8.73 15.62 6.82
N VAL A 7 -7.51 15.14 6.63
CA VAL A 7 -6.60 15.72 5.65
C VAL A 7 -6.04 14.62 4.74
N ILE A 8 -5.56 15.03 3.56
CA ILE A 8 -4.82 14.17 2.63
C ILE A 8 -3.36 14.58 2.72
N GLY A 9 -2.50 13.65 3.16
CA GLY A 9 -1.11 13.97 3.46
C GLY A 9 -0.13 13.78 2.32
N GLY A 10 -0.46 12.91 1.35
CA GLY A 10 0.44 12.66 0.24
C GLY A 10 -0.09 11.59 -0.69
N GLY A 11 0.56 11.42 -1.82
CA GLY A 11 0.18 10.40 -2.78
C GLY A 11 1.32 10.11 -3.75
N LYS A 12 1.46 8.87 -4.14
CA LYS A 12 2.49 8.42 -5.08
C LYS A 12 1.94 7.29 -5.93
N ARG A 13 2.57 7.05 -7.04
CA ARG A 13 2.26 5.92 -7.91
C ARG A 13 3.54 5.36 -8.52
N THR A 14 3.48 4.11 -8.95
CA THR A 14 4.53 3.53 -9.78
C THR A 14 4.37 4.04 -11.22
N PRO A 15 5.42 3.91 -12.05
CA PRO A 15 5.28 4.19 -13.47
C PRO A 15 4.25 3.26 -14.12
N PHE A 16 3.59 3.71 -15.16
CA PHE A 16 2.79 2.83 -16.01
C PHE A 16 3.74 1.98 -16.84
N GLY A 17 3.36 0.72 -17.04
CA GLY A 17 4.13 -0.19 -17.88
C GLY A 17 3.22 -0.93 -18.84
N ASP A 18 3.76 -1.32 -19.99
CA ASP A 18 3.02 -2.13 -20.96
C ASP A 18 3.02 -3.59 -20.52
N PHE A 19 2.02 -4.33 -20.95
CA PHE A 19 1.91 -5.76 -20.69
C PHE A 19 3.19 -6.51 -21.13
N GLY A 20 3.76 -7.28 -20.20
CA GLY A 20 4.95 -8.08 -20.48
C GLY A 20 6.24 -7.29 -20.59
N LYS A 21 6.26 -6.01 -20.20
CA LYS A 21 7.42 -5.14 -20.33
C LYS A 21 8.12 -4.93 -18.97
N SER A 22 8.39 -3.66 -18.62
CA SER A 22 9.30 -3.31 -17.53
C SER A 22 8.90 -3.82 -16.14
N LEU A 23 7.61 -3.99 -15.87
CA LEU A 23 7.13 -4.41 -14.56
C LEU A 23 6.68 -5.87 -14.50
N ARG A 24 6.88 -6.64 -15.57
CA ARG A 24 6.33 -8.00 -15.65
C ARG A 24 6.80 -8.95 -14.55
N ASP A 25 8.04 -8.79 -14.08
CA ASP A 25 8.64 -9.68 -13.08
C ASP A 25 8.55 -9.11 -11.66
N THR A 26 7.82 -8.03 -11.47
CA THR A 26 7.67 -7.39 -10.16
C THR A 26 6.36 -7.83 -9.53
N PRO A 27 6.38 -8.51 -8.37
CA PRO A 27 5.14 -8.91 -7.68
C PRO A 27 4.29 -7.71 -7.28
N LEU A 28 2.96 -7.89 -7.22
CA LEU A 28 2.03 -6.84 -6.81
C LEU A 28 2.33 -6.30 -5.41
N SER A 29 2.63 -7.19 -4.46
CA SER A 29 2.94 -6.78 -3.10
C SER A 29 4.16 -5.88 -3.05
N GLN A 30 5.14 -6.12 -3.92
CA GLN A 30 6.34 -5.30 -4.01
C GLN A 30 6.03 -3.92 -4.59
N LEU A 31 5.19 -3.86 -5.63
CA LEU A 31 4.72 -2.59 -6.20
C LEU A 31 3.94 -1.79 -5.16
N ALA A 32 3.02 -2.46 -4.45
CA ALA A 32 2.22 -1.83 -3.40
C ALA A 32 3.11 -1.26 -2.30
N THR A 33 4.06 -2.05 -1.82
CA THR A 33 4.98 -1.64 -0.75
C THR A 33 5.82 -0.45 -1.20
N HIS A 34 6.33 -0.48 -2.42
CA HIS A 34 7.16 0.60 -2.95
C HIS A 34 6.40 1.92 -3.03
N ALA A 35 5.21 1.91 -3.62
CA ALA A 35 4.39 3.10 -3.76
C ALA A 35 3.92 3.63 -2.41
N ALA A 36 3.49 2.74 -1.52
CA ALA A 36 3.02 3.13 -0.20
C ALA A 36 4.14 3.71 0.65
N ASN A 37 5.34 3.11 0.60
CA ASN A 37 6.48 3.64 1.34
C ASN A 37 6.83 5.06 0.87
N ALA A 38 6.83 5.29 -0.44
CA ALA A 38 7.09 6.61 -0.99
C ALA A 38 6.02 7.62 -0.56
N ALA A 39 4.75 7.21 -0.52
CA ALA A 39 3.66 8.08 -0.08
C ALA A 39 3.79 8.45 1.41
N LEU A 40 4.17 7.48 2.25
CA LEU A 40 4.40 7.74 3.67
C LEU A 40 5.56 8.71 3.88
N MET A 41 6.64 8.55 3.13
CA MET A 41 7.78 9.46 3.20
C MET A 41 7.38 10.87 2.77
N ASP A 42 6.58 10.98 1.71
CA ASP A 42 6.08 12.27 1.23
C ASP A 42 5.20 12.95 2.28
N ALA A 43 4.37 12.19 2.96
CA ALA A 43 3.49 12.70 4.02
C ALA A 43 4.21 12.90 5.35
N LYS A 44 5.45 12.43 5.49
CA LYS A 44 6.23 12.45 6.73
C LYS A 44 5.54 11.67 7.85
N VAL A 45 4.98 10.52 7.51
CA VAL A 45 4.30 9.62 8.45
C VAL A 45 5.12 8.35 8.57
N GLU A 46 5.36 7.92 9.80
CA GLU A 46 6.04 6.66 10.06
C GLU A 46 5.09 5.48 9.88
N PRO A 47 5.53 4.35 9.30
CA PRO A 47 4.65 3.18 9.17
C PRO A 47 4.04 2.72 10.48
N ASN A 48 4.76 2.88 11.59
CA ASN A 48 4.27 2.48 12.92
C ASN A 48 3.07 3.31 13.38
N ASP A 49 2.84 4.46 12.78
CA ASP A 49 1.72 5.35 13.11
C ASP A 49 0.50 5.11 12.23
N VAL A 50 0.57 4.15 11.32
CA VAL A 50 -0.53 3.83 10.41
C VAL A 50 -1.41 2.74 11.04
N ASP A 51 -2.70 3.01 11.17
CA ASP A 51 -3.65 2.11 11.81
C ASP A 51 -4.36 1.19 10.84
N HIS A 52 -4.51 1.60 9.59
CA HIS A 52 -5.33 0.88 8.63
C HIS A 52 -4.81 1.09 7.22
N LEU A 53 -4.75 0.01 6.45
CA LEU A 53 -4.42 0.06 5.04
C LEU A 53 -5.60 -0.46 4.24
N VAL A 54 -6.00 0.28 3.21
CA VAL A 54 -7.04 -0.16 2.28
C VAL A 54 -6.40 -0.36 0.91
N TRP A 55 -6.48 -1.57 0.40
CA TRP A 55 -5.87 -1.94 -0.87
C TRP A 55 -6.93 -2.37 -1.87
N GLY A 56 -6.98 -1.69 -3.01
CA GLY A 56 -7.86 -2.06 -4.12
C GLY A 56 -7.16 -3.03 -5.07
N ASN A 57 -7.79 -4.15 -5.35
CA ASN A 57 -7.23 -5.16 -6.25
C ASN A 57 -8.36 -5.89 -6.97
N VAL A 58 -8.29 -5.92 -8.30
CA VAL A 58 -9.34 -6.53 -9.11
C VAL A 58 -9.10 -8.04 -9.28
N LEU A 59 -7.85 -8.42 -9.59
CA LEU A 59 -7.50 -9.82 -9.86
C LEU A 59 -6.31 -10.26 -9.03
N PRO A 60 -6.41 -11.42 -8.32
CA PRO A 60 -5.26 -12.00 -7.62
C PRO A 60 -4.35 -12.72 -8.62
N VAL A 61 -3.32 -12.03 -9.11
CA VAL A 61 -2.49 -12.52 -10.22
C VAL A 61 -1.16 -13.15 -9.79
N ASP A 62 -0.84 -13.16 -8.50
CA ASP A 62 0.37 -13.79 -7.98
C ASP A 62 0.08 -14.52 -6.66
N PRO A 63 1.05 -15.24 -6.07
CA PRO A 63 0.82 -16.02 -4.86
C PRO A 63 0.22 -15.22 -3.70
N ASP A 64 0.54 -13.93 -3.61
CA ASP A 64 0.05 -13.06 -2.54
C ASP A 64 -1.24 -12.33 -2.92
N GLY A 65 -1.81 -12.64 -4.08
CA GLY A 65 -2.89 -11.84 -4.67
C GLY A 65 -4.12 -11.63 -3.80
N PHE A 66 -4.50 -12.65 -3.01
CA PHE A 66 -5.64 -12.54 -2.11
C PHE A 66 -5.35 -11.72 -0.85
N TYR A 67 -4.08 -11.50 -0.54
CA TYR A 67 -3.65 -10.88 0.71
C TYR A 67 -2.65 -9.75 0.48
N THR A 68 -2.62 -9.18 -0.72
CA THR A 68 -1.66 -8.15 -1.11
C THR A 68 -1.61 -7.00 -0.12
N GLY A 69 -2.78 -6.53 0.33
CA GLY A 69 -2.84 -5.44 1.31
C GLY A 69 -2.17 -5.80 2.63
N ARG A 70 -2.41 -7.01 3.13
CA ARG A 70 -1.78 -7.45 4.39
C ARG A 70 -0.28 -7.63 4.25
N VAL A 71 0.15 -8.23 3.13
CA VAL A 71 1.58 -8.41 2.85
C VAL A 71 2.28 -7.05 2.75
N ALA A 72 1.67 -6.11 2.05
CA ALA A 72 2.21 -4.75 1.95
C ALA A 72 2.30 -4.07 3.31
N ALA A 73 1.26 -4.20 4.13
CA ALA A 73 1.25 -3.62 5.48
C ALA A 73 2.41 -4.14 6.33
N LEU A 74 2.63 -5.45 6.31
CA LEU A 74 3.73 -6.07 7.05
C LEU A 74 5.08 -5.65 6.48
N ASN A 75 5.22 -5.60 5.17
CA ASN A 75 6.47 -5.20 4.51
C ASN A 75 6.83 -3.73 4.76
N LEU A 76 5.81 -2.88 4.95
CA LEU A 76 6.03 -1.47 5.28
C LEU A 76 6.51 -1.26 6.71
N GLY A 77 6.29 -2.23 7.59
CA GLY A 77 6.60 -2.10 9.00
C GLY A 77 5.46 -1.52 9.82
N MET A 78 4.22 -1.63 9.34
CA MET A 78 3.05 -1.26 10.12
C MET A 78 2.92 -2.18 11.33
N PRO A 79 2.29 -1.72 12.44
CA PRO A 79 2.10 -2.58 13.61
C PRO A 79 1.35 -3.86 13.25
N GLU A 80 1.70 -4.98 13.87
CA GLU A 80 1.05 -6.26 13.61
C GLU A 80 -0.45 -6.23 13.93
N GLU A 81 -0.84 -5.41 14.90
CA GLU A 81 -2.24 -5.22 15.29
C GLU A 81 -3.01 -4.29 14.35
N SER A 82 -2.35 -3.68 13.38
CA SER A 82 -3.02 -2.83 12.41
C SER A 82 -3.90 -3.65 11.47
N CYS A 83 -4.87 -2.99 10.87
CA CYS A 83 -5.83 -3.63 9.96
C CYS A 83 -5.43 -3.40 8.50
N ALA A 84 -5.71 -4.39 7.66
CA ALA A 84 -5.59 -4.25 6.21
C ALA A 84 -6.86 -4.81 5.56
N LEU A 85 -7.48 -4.02 4.72
CA LEU A 85 -8.67 -4.40 3.97
C LEU A 85 -8.35 -4.43 2.49
N GLN A 86 -8.69 -5.53 1.83
CA GLN A 86 -8.53 -5.66 0.39
C GLN A 86 -9.91 -5.66 -0.27
N VAL A 87 -10.10 -4.79 -1.22
CA VAL A 87 -11.39 -4.64 -1.92
C VAL A 87 -11.25 -4.76 -3.43
#